data_416bbefb5d67d325773d1ac32bb822c3
#
_entry.id   416bbefb5d67d325773d1ac32bb822c3
#
_cell.length_a   1.000
_cell.length_b   1.000
_cell.length_c   1.000
_cell.angle_alpha   90.00
_cell.angle_beta   90.00
_cell.angle_gamma   90.00
#
_symmetry.space_group_name_H-M   'P 1'
#
loop_
_entity.id
_entity.type
_entity.pdbx_description
1 polymer ?
#
loop_
_entity_poly.entity_id
_entity_poly.type
_entity_poly.pdbx_seq_one_letter_code
_entity_poly.pdbx_strand_id
1 'polypeptide(L)'
;MTDMIAALATPQGESALALVRVSGPGTRVLAENLVGSPTPPRQVVHGDYSTLGGSLLDDVVYTFFQGPASFTGEDSLEISCHGSPYIVERMLEDLMERGCRSADPGEFSRRAFMNGRMDLSQAEAVMDLIRARSDRALEAAHRQLRGALGREINRLADALIEVVAGVEAHIDFPEDDLPSEDRQRSREAVSRVADEAGRLLATGRYGSLIRDGVRVVLVGEPNAGKSSLLNQLIGYDRVLVAAEPGTTRDFIEARVNLGAHSIRYLDTAGLRSSGDEVEKAGMAKTLEQVVDADILLLVLDATRPSPTLPSVVLSRAENGPSIVVWNKMDLAAPGRIDGVMGKLESLPVSARTGEGTARLQAILLDRIEADRIEIGNEVIAISARHEHALKAMRSCLESTESKLAKDVDLELIASDLRGAIDALGQITGRIDNEAVLDRLFASFCIGK
;
A
#
# COMPACT_ATOMS: atom_id res chain seq x y z
N MET A 1 16.25 -8.85 -21.20
CA MET A 1 15.03 -9.25 -21.91
C MET A 1 15.23 -8.97 -23.38
N THR A 2 14.69 -9.80 -24.28
CA THR A 2 15.09 -9.82 -25.70
C THR A 2 14.00 -9.37 -26.66
N ASP A 3 12.85 -8.94 -26.13
CA ASP A 3 11.64 -8.63 -26.88
C ASP A 3 11.12 -7.20 -26.61
N MET A 4 10.41 -6.64 -27.60
CA MET A 4 9.67 -5.40 -27.44
C MET A 4 8.29 -5.70 -26.87
N ILE A 5 7.86 -4.90 -25.90
CA ILE A 5 6.53 -4.95 -25.34
C ILE A 5 5.77 -3.65 -25.64
N ALA A 6 4.45 -3.77 -25.80
CA ALA A 6 3.56 -2.63 -25.96
C ALA A 6 2.32 -2.75 -25.10
N ALA A 7 1.82 -1.66 -24.56
CA ALA A 7 0.56 -1.60 -23.83
C ALA A 7 -0.03 -0.19 -23.80
N LEU A 8 -1.34 -0.12 -23.55
CA LEU A 8 -2.03 1.11 -23.15
C LEU A 8 -1.60 1.47 -21.73
N ALA A 9 -1.06 2.67 -21.53
CA ALA A 9 -0.60 3.18 -20.24
C ALA A 9 -1.62 4.08 -19.51
N THR A 10 -2.68 4.50 -20.20
CA THR A 10 -3.83 5.22 -19.63
C THR A 10 -4.99 4.25 -19.32
N PRO A 11 -5.95 4.64 -18.46
CA PRO A 11 -7.14 3.81 -18.24
C PRO A 11 -7.89 3.47 -19.53
N GLN A 12 -8.50 2.30 -19.58
CA GLN A 12 -9.37 1.90 -20.68
C GLN A 12 -10.65 2.74 -20.70
N GLY A 13 -11.17 3.03 -21.90
CA GLY A 13 -12.41 3.76 -22.12
C GLY A 13 -12.23 4.98 -23.02
N GLU A 14 -13.32 5.71 -23.25
CA GLU A 14 -13.31 6.93 -24.05
C GLU A 14 -12.66 8.09 -23.25
N SER A 15 -11.70 8.77 -23.87
CA SER A 15 -11.02 9.93 -23.30
C SER A 15 -10.55 10.88 -24.39
N ALA A 16 -10.14 12.09 -24.05
CA ALA A 16 -9.57 13.01 -25.03
C ALA A 16 -8.24 12.49 -25.60
N LEU A 17 -7.42 11.89 -24.75
CA LEU A 17 -6.11 11.35 -25.11
C LEU A 17 -5.90 9.97 -24.47
N ALA A 18 -5.19 9.11 -25.20
CA ALA A 18 -4.66 7.85 -24.70
C ALA A 18 -3.14 7.79 -24.93
N LEU A 19 -2.42 7.06 -24.08
CA LEU A 19 -1.00 6.86 -24.19
C LEU A 19 -0.68 5.38 -24.38
N VAL A 20 -0.12 5.02 -25.51
CA VAL A 20 0.43 3.70 -25.79
C VAL A 20 1.93 3.75 -25.56
N ARG A 21 2.46 2.81 -24.82
CA ARG A 21 3.89 2.72 -24.48
C ARG A 21 4.50 1.47 -25.08
N VAL A 22 5.70 1.62 -25.64
CA VAL A 22 6.54 0.51 -26.13
C VAL A 22 7.88 0.55 -25.40
N SER A 23 8.46 -0.61 -25.07
CA SER A 23 9.80 -0.72 -24.48
C SER A 23 10.50 -1.99 -24.95
N GLY A 24 11.81 -1.91 -25.11
CA GLY A 24 12.65 -3.06 -25.43
C GLY A 24 13.60 -2.81 -26.61
N PRO A 25 14.42 -3.83 -26.94
CA PRO A 25 15.37 -3.77 -28.04
C PRO A 25 14.64 -3.62 -29.38
N GLY A 26 15.08 -2.69 -30.23
CA GLY A 26 14.43 -2.39 -31.52
C GLY A 26 13.43 -1.24 -31.48
N THR A 27 13.06 -0.73 -30.30
CA THR A 27 12.13 0.41 -30.15
C THR A 27 12.61 1.66 -30.89
N ARG A 28 13.92 1.92 -30.99
CA ARG A 28 14.46 3.01 -31.79
C ARG A 28 14.12 2.88 -33.27
N VAL A 29 14.36 1.70 -33.84
CA VAL A 29 14.05 1.42 -35.25
C VAL A 29 12.55 1.53 -35.52
N LEU A 30 11.74 1.02 -34.60
CA LEU A 30 10.29 1.17 -34.65
C LEU A 30 9.87 2.65 -34.66
N ALA A 31 10.43 3.45 -33.75
CA ALA A 31 10.13 4.89 -33.67
C ALA A 31 10.50 5.63 -34.96
N GLU A 32 11.69 5.39 -35.50
CA GLU A 32 12.17 5.99 -36.76
C GLU A 32 11.28 5.59 -37.96
N ASN A 33 10.82 4.34 -38.00
CA ASN A 33 9.90 3.86 -39.03
C ASN A 33 8.50 4.50 -38.94
N LEU A 34 7.97 4.69 -37.72
CA LEU A 34 6.68 5.32 -37.50
C LEU A 34 6.70 6.82 -37.81
N VAL A 35 7.78 7.52 -37.42
CA VAL A 35 7.93 8.95 -37.61
C VAL A 35 8.43 9.29 -39.04
N GLY A 36 9.05 8.32 -39.73
CA GLY A 36 9.66 8.52 -41.06
C GLY A 36 10.97 9.33 -41.06
N SER A 37 11.53 9.59 -39.89
CA SER A 37 12.79 10.33 -39.70
C SER A 37 13.47 9.94 -38.38
N PRO A 38 14.78 10.22 -38.21
CA PRO A 38 15.48 10.03 -36.96
C PRO A 38 14.74 10.74 -35.81
N THR A 39 14.46 10.00 -34.71
CA THR A 39 13.69 10.52 -33.57
C THR A 39 14.65 10.92 -32.45
N PRO A 40 14.89 12.22 -32.21
CA PRO A 40 15.77 12.67 -31.14
C PRO A 40 15.18 12.31 -29.78
N PRO A 41 15.98 11.83 -28.80
CA PRO A 41 15.48 11.48 -27.49
C PRO A 41 14.87 12.67 -26.76
N ARG A 42 13.72 12.45 -26.10
CA ARG A 42 13.00 13.43 -25.28
C ARG A 42 12.53 14.67 -26.04
N GLN A 43 12.39 14.55 -27.35
CA GLN A 43 11.71 15.54 -28.16
C GLN A 43 10.34 15.03 -28.57
N VAL A 44 9.40 15.95 -28.55
CA VAL A 44 8.02 15.70 -28.96
C VAL A 44 7.95 15.88 -30.47
N VAL A 45 7.49 14.86 -31.19
CA VAL A 45 7.31 14.87 -32.63
C VAL A 45 5.84 14.62 -32.95
N HIS A 46 5.20 15.56 -33.64
CA HIS A 46 3.83 15.40 -34.14
C HIS A 46 3.86 14.77 -35.53
N GLY A 47 2.92 13.86 -35.79
CA GLY A 47 2.80 13.21 -37.09
C GLY A 47 1.68 12.19 -37.16
N ASP A 48 1.46 11.67 -38.35
CA ASP A 48 0.45 10.68 -38.64
C ASP A 48 0.90 9.28 -38.15
N TYR A 49 -0.01 8.53 -37.51
CA TYR A 49 0.18 7.11 -37.29
C TYR A 49 -0.43 6.34 -38.45
N SER A 50 0.42 5.79 -39.31
CA SER A 50 0.00 4.91 -40.40
C SER A 50 0.27 3.46 -40.05
N THR A 51 -0.74 2.60 -40.26
CA THR A 51 -0.59 1.14 -40.08
C THR A 51 0.45 0.57 -41.03
N LEU A 52 0.94 -0.64 -40.77
CA LEU A 52 1.87 -1.35 -41.65
C LEU A 52 1.28 -1.52 -43.07
N GLY A 53 -0.05 -1.59 -43.19
CA GLY A 53 -0.79 -1.61 -44.46
C GLY A 53 -0.91 -0.25 -45.16
N GLY A 54 -0.33 0.82 -44.60
CA GLY A 54 -0.33 2.18 -45.17
C GLY A 54 -1.60 2.99 -44.92
N SER A 55 -2.55 2.51 -44.12
CA SER A 55 -3.76 3.25 -43.80
C SER A 55 -3.50 4.23 -42.66
N LEU A 56 -3.89 5.49 -42.83
CA LEU A 56 -3.89 6.48 -41.75
C LEU A 56 -4.86 6.03 -40.63
N LEU A 57 -4.35 5.92 -39.41
CA LEU A 57 -5.15 5.52 -38.24
C LEU A 57 -5.51 6.72 -37.37
N ASP A 58 -4.53 7.57 -37.06
CA ASP A 58 -4.71 8.72 -36.17
C ASP A 58 -3.62 9.77 -36.38
N ASP A 59 -3.86 10.97 -35.90
CA ASP A 59 -2.90 12.06 -35.77
C ASP A 59 -2.35 12.05 -34.33
N VAL A 60 -1.05 11.82 -34.16
CA VAL A 60 -0.45 11.45 -32.89
C VAL A 60 0.78 12.27 -32.53
N VAL A 61 1.19 12.14 -31.30
CA VAL A 61 2.42 12.72 -30.78
C VAL A 61 3.33 11.60 -30.28
N TYR A 62 4.56 11.55 -30.83
CA TYR A 62 5.59 10.59 -30.46
C TYR A 62 6.61 11.20 -29.52
N THR A 63 7.03 10.45 -28.51
CA THR A 63 8.17 10.80 -27.65
C THR A 63 9.05 9.57 -27.45
N PHE A 64 10.28 9.63 -27.95
CA PHE A 64 11.27 8.58 -27.79
C PHE A 64 12.18 8.84 -26.57
N PHE A 65 12.44 7.80 -25.78
CA PHE A 65 13.35 7.81 -24.64
C PHE A 65 14.46 6.80 -24.87
N GLN A 66 15.68 7.29 -24.96
CA GLN A 66 16.85 6.42 -25.12
C GLN A 66 17.27 5.82 -23.79
N GLY A 67 17.46 4.51 -23.73
CA GLY A 67 18.07 3.84 -22.60
C GLY A 67 19.51 4.30 -22.32
N PRO A 68 19.97 4.32 -21.06
CA PRO A 68 19.25 3.96 -19.84
C PRO A 68 18.36 5.09 -19.27
N ALA A 69 18.23 6.22 -19.94
CA ALA A 69 17.52 7.42 -19.46
C ALA A 69 16.01 7.36 -19.80
N SER A 70 15.39 6.20 -19.59
CA SER A 70 13.95 5.90 -19.74
C SER A 70 13.37 5.36 -18.43
N PHE A 71 12.08 5.07 -18.38
CA PHE A 71 11.44 4.45 -17.23
C PHE A 71 11.96 3.02 -16.99
N THR A 72 11.98 2.19 -18.03
CA THR A 72 12.42 0.79 -17.95
C THR A 72 13.94 0.62 -17.96
N GLY A 73 14.71 1.67 -18.28
CA GLY A 73 16.15 1.56 -18.57
C GLY A 73 16.46 1.07 -19.98
N GLU A 74 15.44 0.65 -20.76
CA GLU A 74 15.55 0.27 -22.16
C GLU A 74 15.16 1.45 -23.07
N ASP A 75 15.39 1.34 -24.38
CA ASP A 75 14.77 2.25 -25.34
C ASP A 75 13.25 2.15 -25.22
N SER A 76 12.56 3.28 -25.15
CA SER A 76 11.13 3.36 -24.98
C SER A 76 10.50 4.40 -25.89
N LEU A 77 9.29 4.13 -26.36
CA LEU A 77 8.49 5.04 -27.18
C LEU A 77 7.14 5.25 -26.50
N GLU A 78 6.73 6.49 -26.37
CA GLU A 78 5.38 6.88 -25.97
C GLU A 78 4.66 7.50 -27.16
N ILE A 79 3.45 7.01 -27.44
CA ILE A 79 2.58 7.45 -28.52
C ILE A 79 1.31 7.99 -27.89
N SER A 80 1.13 9.30 -27.92
CA SER A 80 -0.12 9.94 -27.49
C SER A 80 -1.06 10.03 -28.67
N CYS A 81 -2.22 9.37 -28.59
CA CYS A 81 -3.26 9.32 -29.60
C CYS A 81 -4.60 9.81 -29.05
N HIS A 82 -5.61 9.95 -29.90
CA HIS A 82 -6.96 10.17 -29.42
C HIS A 82 -7.46 8.96 -28.62
N GLY A 83 -8.18 9.22 -27.52
CA GLY A 83 -8.63 8.20 -26.57
C GLY A 83 -9.86 7.44 -27.03
N SER A 84 -9.90 7.02 -28.30
CA SER A 84 -10.90 6.10 -28.83
C SER A 84 -10.46 4.67 -28.56
N PRO A 85 -11.28 3.83 -27.89
CA PRO A 85 -10.95 2.40 -27.71
C PRO A 85 -10.62 1.69 -29.01
N TYR A 86 -11.29 2.03 -30.10
CA TYR A 86 -11.05 1.47 -31.42
C TYR A 86 -9.67 1.85 -31.98
N ILE A 87 -9.27 3.13 -31.85
CA ILE A 87 -7.93 3.58 -32.29
C ILE A 87 -6.85 2.86 -31.50
N VAL A 88 -7.01 2.77 -30.17
CA VAL A 88 -6.05 2.12 -29.27
C VAL A 88 -5.92 0.63 -29.62
N GLU A 89 -7.03 -0.08 -29.81
CA GLU A 89 -7.04 -1.49 -30.20
C GLU A 89 -6.31 -1.72 -31.52
N ARG A 90 -6.64 -0.94 -32.56
CA ARG A 90 -5.98 -1.01 -33.88
C ARG A 90 -4.49 -0.68 -33.82
N MET A 91 -4.11 0.29 -32.98
CA MET A 91 -2.70 0.67 -32.79
C MET A 91 -1.92 -0.47 -32.10
N LEU A 92 -2.49 -1.10 -31.08
CA LEU A 92 -1.86 -2.24 -30.41
C LEU A 92 -1.74 -3.45 -31.38
N GLU A 93 -2.76 -3.75 -32.18
CA GLU A 93 -2.69 -4.80 -33.21
C GLU A 93 -1.55 -4.53 -34.19
N ASP A 94 -1.45 -3.32 -34.72
CA ASP A 94 -0.39 -2.92 -35.66
C ASP A 94 1.01 -3.00 -35.04
N LEU A 95 1.14 -2.61 -33.75
CA LEU A 95 2.39 -2.76 -33.02
C LEU A 95 2.80 -4.24 -32.84
N MET A 96 1.81 -5.15 -32.64
CA MET A 96 2.08 -6.60 -32.61
C MET A 96 2.55 -7.11 -33.97
N GLU A 97 1.94 -6.66 -35.07
CA GLU A 97 2.40 -6.99 -36.43
C GLU A 97 3.83 -6.47 -36.72
N ARG A 98 4.22 -5.36 -36.09
CA ARG A 98 5.58 -4.79 -36.17
C ARG A 98 6.59 -5.49 -35.24
N GLY A 99 6.19 -6.58 -34.55
CA GLY A 99 7.05 -7.41 -33.73
C GLY A 99 7.06 -7.05 -32.24
N CYS A 100 6.15 -6.22 -31.75
CA CYS A 100 5.91 -6.09 -30.32
C CYS A 100 5.11 -7.30 -29.80
N ARG A 101 5.22 -7.54 -28.51
CA ARG A 101 4.32 -8.42 -27.75
C ARG A 101 3.48 -7.57 -26.78
N SER A 102 2.28 -8.01 -26.48
CA SER A 102 1.51 -7.41 -25.40
C SER A 102 2.28 -7.53 -24.08
N ALA A 103 2.34 -6.43 -23.32
CA ALA A 103 2.97 -6.43 -22.01
C ALA A 103 2.12 -7.17 -20.97
N ASP A 104 2.76 -7.92 -20.10
CA ASP A 104 2.15 -8.49 -18.91
C ASP A 104 1.85 -7.40 -17.86
N PRO A 105 0.94 -7.66 -16.89
CA PRO A 105 0.72 -6.75 -15.77
C PRO A 105 2.03 -6.41 -15.06
N GLY A 106 2.31 -5.12 -14.85
CA GLY A 106 3.51 -4.65 -14.16
C GLY A 106 4.84 -4.86 -14.89
N GLU A 107 4.83 -5.30 -16.16
CA GLU A 107 6.07 -5.67 -16.87
C GLU A 107 7.02 -4.51 -17.07
N PHE A 108 6.54 -3.30 -17.33
CA PHE A 108 7.42 -2.13 -17.44
C PHE A 108 8.15 -1.83 -16.12
N SER A 109 7.46 -1.94 -14.98
CA SER A 109 8.08 -1.76 -13.66
C SER A 109 9.04 -2.91 -13.32
N ARG A 110 8.71 -4.16 -13.72
CA ARG A 110 9.61 -5.31 -13.58
C ARG A 110 10.90 -5.09 -14.38
N ARG A 111 10.81 -4.61 -15.61
CA ARG A 111 11.99 -4.27 -16.44
C ARG A 111 12.80 -3.15 -15.82
N ALA A 112 12.16 -2.12 -15.28
CA ALA A 112 12.84 -1.04 -14.56
C ALA A 112 13.61 -1.57 -13.34
N PHE A 113 13.02 -2.47 -12.56
CA PHE A 113 13.68 -3.15 -11.45
C PHE A 113 14.86 -4.02 -11.92
N MET A 114 14.66 -4.89 -12.92
CA MET A 114 15.71 -5.76 -13.45
C MET A 114 16.90 -4.98 -14.06
N ASN A 115 16.62 -3.80 -14.61
CA ASN A 115 17.63 -2.89 -15.16
C ASN A 115 18.23 -1.94 -14.10
N GLY A 116 17.94 -2.14 -12.81
CA GLY A 116 18.51 -1.35 -11.71
C GLY A 116 18.05 0.10 -11.66
N ARG A 117 16.91 0.45 -12.32
CA ARG A 117 16.34 1.81 -12.30
C ARG A 117 15.66 2.12 -10.96
N MET A 118 15.19 1.11 -10.30
CA MET A 118 14.55 1.19 -8.99
C MET A 118 14.73 -0.13 -8.23
N ASP A 119 14.66 -0.09 -6.91
CA ASP A 119 14.56 -1.28 -6.07
C ASP A 119 13.09 -1.74 -5.97
N LEU A 120 12.89 -2.91 -5.33
CA LEU A 120 11.55 -3.51 -5.22
C LEU A 120 10.59 -2.65 -4.37
N SER A 121 11.10 -1.97 -3.34
CA SER A 121 10.30 -1.06 -2.51
C SER A 121 9.87 0.18 -3.28
N GLN A 122 10.69 0.67 -4.20
CA GLN A 122 10.35 1.77 -5.10
C GLN A 122 9.33 1.35 -6.17
N ALA A 123 9.43 0.11 -6.67
CA ALA A 123 8.42 -0.44 -7.58
C ALA A 123 7.04 -0.52 -6.91
N GLU A 124 6.96 -1.00 -5.66
CA GLU A 124 5.72 -0.96 -4.88
C GLU A 124 5.19 0.48 -4.71
N ALA A 125 6.08 1.44 -4.45
CA ALA A 125 5.71 2.85 -4.29
C ALA A 125 5.08 3.48 -5.54
N VAL A 126 5.41 3.00 -6.76
CA VAL A 126 4.73 3.43 -7.99
C VAL A 126 3.24 3.10 -7.93
N MET A 127 2.88 1.91 -7.43
CA MET A 127 1.48 1.51 -7.28
C MET A 127 0.78 2.25 -6.15
N ASP A 128 1.48 2.45 -5.02
CA ASP A 128 0.97 3.22 -3.90
C ASP A 128 0.67 4.67 -4.33
N LEU A 129 1.53 5.26 -5.16
CA LEU A 129 1.33 6.61 -5.73
C LEU A 129 0.07 6.69 -6.60
N ILE A 130 -0.16 5.70 -7.45
CA ILE A 130 -1.34 5.64 -8.33
C ILE A 130 -2.63 5.44 -7.53
N ARG A 131 -2.55 4.66 -6.45
CA ARG A 131 -3.68 4.33 -5.57
C ARG A 131 -3.89 5.33 -4.45
N ALA A 132 -2.97 6.29 -4.25
CA ALA A 132 -3.05 7.28 -3.18
C ALA A 132 -4.37 8.06 -3.25
N ARG A 133 -5.07 8.12 -2.12
CA ARG A 133 -6.39 8.78 -1.98
C ARG A 133 -6.42 9.83 -0.87
N SER A 134 -5.26 10.13 -0.28
CA SER A 134 -5.09 11.14 0.76
C SER A 134 -3.71 11.77 0.68
N ASP A 135 -3.56 12.95 1.27
CA ASP A 135 -2.29 13.66 1.28
C ASP A 135 -1.20 12.83 1.98
N ARG A 136 -1.55 12.11 3.04
CA ARG A 136 -0.60 11.21 3.74
C ARG A 136 -0.18 10.04 2.89
N ALA A 137 -1.11 9.42 2.17
CA ALA A 137 -0.79 8.33 1.25
C ALA A 137 0.14 8.80 0.14
N LEU A 138 -0.15 9.97 -0.45
CA LEU A 138 0.66 10.59 -1.47
C LEU A 138 2.08 10.91 -0.96
N GLU A 139 2.19 11.51 0.21
CA GLU A 139 3.47 11.85 0.86
C GLU A 139 4.32 10.60 1.12
N ALA A 140 3.72 9.56 1.72
CA ALA A 140 4.39 8.30 2.01
C ALA A 140 4.89 7.60 0.73
N ALA A 141 4.03 7.52 -0.30
CA ALA A 141 4.39 6.94 -1.60
C ALA A 141 5.52 7.72 -2.29
N HIS A 142 5.50 9.04 -2.27
CA HIS A 142 6.59 9.87 -2.81
C HIS A 142 7.92 9.64 -2.09
N ARG A 143 7.91 9.55 -0.76
CA ARG A 143 9.14 9.30 0.03
C ARG A 143 9.70 7.91 -0.27
N GLN A 144 8.83 6.90 -0.34
CA GLN A 144 9.23 5.54 -0.67
C GLN A 144 9.76 5.44 -2.11
N LEU A 145 9.13 6.11 -3.08
CA LEU A 145 9.59 6.19 -4.46
C LEU A 145 11.00 6.85 -4.56
N ARG A 146 11.31 7.80 -3.66
CA ARG A 146 12.66 8.38 -3.53
C ARG A 146 13.64 7.48 -2.77
N GLY A 147 13.26 6.25 -2.42
CA GLY A 147 14.12 5.23 -1.82
C GLY A 147 14.32 5.38 -0.31
N ALA A 148 13.43 6.04 0.43
CA ALA A 148 13.58 6.23 1.88
C ALA A 148 13.74 4.88 2.60
N LEU A 149 12.86 3.90 2.33
CA LEU A 149 12.94 2.57 2.90
C LEU A 149 14.21 1.83 2.46
N GLY A 150 14.55 1.87 1.16
CA GLY A 150 15.73 1.19 0.63
C GLY A 150 17.03 1.68 1.28
N ARG A 151 17.16 3.00 1.53
CA ARG A 151 18.33 3.55 2.24
C ARG A 151 18.42 3.01 3.67
N GLU A 152 17.30 2.96 4.38
CA GLU A 152 17.27 2.46 5.77
C GLU A 152 17.61 0.97 5.83
N ILE A 153 17.02 0.16 4.95
CA ILE A 153 17.31 -1.28 4.86
C ILE A 153 18.79 -1.54 4.51
N ASN A 154 19.35 -0.77 3.58
CA ASN A 154 20.77 -0.91 3.24
C ASN A 154 21.68 -0.55 4.43
N ARG A 155 21.34 0.51 5.17
CA ARG A 155 22.10 0.90 6.38
C ARG A 155 22.09 -0.20 7.44
N LEU A 156 20.95 -0.88 7.65
CA LEU A 156 20.87 -2.02 8.56
C LEU A 156 21.68 -3.21 8.05
N ALA A 157 21.62 -3.49 6.75
CA ALA A 157 22.38 -4.57 6.13
C ALA A 157 23.89 -4.32 6.24
N ASP A 158 24.36 -3.10 5.94
CA ASP A 158 25.77 -2.72 6.04
C ASP A 158 26.29 -2.90 7.47
N ALA A 159 25.51 -2.52 8.49
CA ALA A 159 25.87 -2.75 9.89
C ALA A 159 25.99 -4.24 10.25
N LEU A 160 25.11 -5.10 9.69
CA LEU A 160 25.22 -6.56 9.89
C LEU A 160 26.40 -7.16 9.13
N ILE A 161 26.71 -6.67 7.93
CA ILE A 161 27.87 -7.12 7.13
C ILE A 161 29.16 -6.87 7.90
N GLU A 162 29.31 -5.73 8.58
CA GLU A 162 30.48 -5.45 9.43
C GLU A 162 30.61 -6.46 10.56
N VAL A 163 29.49 -6.85 11.19
CA VAL A 163 29.50 -7.89 12.25
C VAL A 163 29.87 -9.25 11.68
N VAL A 164 29.31 -9.63 10.52
CA VAL A 164 29.63 -10.91 9.85
C VAL A 164 31.11 -10.96 9.52
N ALA A 165 31.66 -9.92 8.92
CA ALA A 165 33.08 -9.87 8.56
C ALA A 165 33.98 -10.06 9.79
N GLY A 166 33.64 -9.46 10.93
CA GLY A 166 34.35 -9.69 12.20
C GLY A 166 34.28 -11.13 12.69
N VAL A 167 33.10 -11.76 12.64
CA VAL A 167 32.89 -13.16 13.03
C VAL A 167 33.64 -14.10 12.07
N GLU A 168 33.55 -13.90 10.76
CA GLU A 168 34.23 -14.74 9.75
C GLU A 168 35.76 -14.65 9.86
N ALA A 169 36.31 -13.49 10.15
CA ALA A 169 37.74 -13.34 10.38
C ALA A 169 38.25 -14.24 11.53
N HIS A 170 37.45 -14.42 12.58
CA HIS A 170 37.82 -15.32 13.69
C HIS A 170 37.59 -16.81 13.39
N ILE A 171 36.67 -17.13 12.44
CA ILE A 171 36.52 -18.50 11.94
C ILE A 171 37.74 -18.88 11.10
N ASP A 172 38.24 -17.96 10.28
CA ASP A 172 39.38 -18.19 9.40
C ASP A 172 40.72 -18.23 10.13
N PHE A 173 40.83 -17.54 11.27
CA PHE A 173 42.04 -17.46 12.11
C PHE A 173 41.75 -17.94 13.54
N PRO A 174 41.52 -19.24 13.76
CA PRO A 174 41.09 -19.79 15.06
C PRO A 174 42.18 -19.77 16.14
N GLU A 175 43.42 -19.43 15.79
CA GLU A 175 44.51 -19.27 16.79
C GLU A 175 44.36 -18.01 17.64
N ASP A 176 43.57 -17.05 17.17
CA ASP A 176 43.21 -15.85 17.90
C ASP A 176 41.79 -16.00 18.47
N ASP A 177 41.65 -16.38 19.73
CA ASP A 177 40.33 -16.38 20.41
C ASP A 177 39.66 -15.01 20.26
N LEU A 178 38.38 -15.00 19.90
CA LEU A 178 37.58 -13.76 19.79
C LEU A 178 37.62 -13.03 21.16
N PRO A 179 38.29 -11.87 21.28
CA PRO A 179 38.34 -11.14 22.53
C PRO A 179 36.94 -10.87 23.07
N SER A 180 36.76 -10.92 24.38
CA SER A 180 35.47 -10.64 25.02
C SER A 180 34.92 -9.25 24.64
N GLU A 181 35.79 -8.29 24.38
CA GLU A 181 35.43 -6.94 23.91
C GLU A 181 34.83 -6.96 22.48
N ASP A 182 35.30 -7.81 21.60
CA ASP A 182 34.79 -7.92 20.24
C ASP A 182 33.44 -8.64 20.20
N ARG A 183 33.25 -9.66 21.05
CA ARG A 183 31.91 -10.28 21.26
C ARG A 183 30.90 -9.26 21.79
N GLN A 184 31.31 -8.42 22.73
CA GLN A 184 30.45 -7.39 23.30
C GLN A 184 30.08 -6.32 22.24
N ARG A 185 31.04 -5.87 21.42
CA ARG A 185 30.79 -4.94 20.29
C ARG A 185 29.83 -5.52 19.27
N SER A 186 30.03 -6.79 18.88
CA SER A 186 29.14 -7.50 17.97
C SER A 186 27.72 -7.59 18.54
N ARG A 187 27.59 -7.92 19.82
CA ARG A 187 26.29 -7.97 20.51
C ARG A 187 25.59 -6.61 20.52
N GLU A 188 26.33 -5.54 20.86
CA GLU A 188 25.77 -4.18 20.85
C GLU A 188 25.34 -3.72 19.44
N ALA A 189 26.08 -4.11 18.40
CA ALA A 189 25.72 -3.83 17.02
C ALA A 189 24.44 -4.58 16.59
N VAL A 190 24.35 -5.87 16.91
CA VAL A 190 23.17 -6.71 16.66
C VAL A 190 21.95 -6.15 17.38
N SER A 191 22.07 -5.82 18.67
CA SER A 191 20.98 -5.24 19.45
C SER A 191 20.49 -3.92 18.87
N ARG A 192 21.40 -3.03 18.47
CA ARG A 192 21.01 -1.77 17.80
C ARG A 192 20.21 -2.01 16.51
N VAL A 193 20.67 -2.95 15.67
CA VAL A 193 19.94 -3.29 14.45
C VAL A 193 18.56 -3.89 14.76
N ALA A 194 18.47 -4.74 15.78
CA ALA A 194 17.20 -5.32 16.23
C ALA A 194 16.22 -4.26 16.74
N ASP A 195 16.70 -3.26 17.49
CA ASP A 195 15.90 -2.14 17.98
C ASP A 195 15.39 -1.24 16.84
N GLU A 196 16.25 -0.96 15.86
CA GLU A 196 15.88 -0.15 14.68
C GLU A 196 14.87 -0.88 13.81
N ALA A 197 15.03 -2.19 13.60
CA ALA A 197 14.02 -3.01 12.94
C ALA A 197 12.69 -3.05 13.72
N GLY A 198 12.77 -3.07 15.05
CA GLY A 198 11.59 -2.94 15.90
C GLY A 198 10.84 -1.63 15.67
N ARG A 199 11.56 -0.53 15.49
CA ARG A 199 10.96 0.77 15.15
C ARG A 199 10.32 0.76 13.75
N LEU A 200 10.98 0.17 12.75
CA LEU A 200 10.37 -0.03 11.42
C LEU A 200 9.12 -0.88 11.49
N LEU A 201 9.14 -1.99 12.22
CA LEU A 201 7.96 -2.85 12.40
C LEU A 201 6.79 -2.11 13.05
N ALA A 202 7.06 -1.22 14.00
CA ALA A 202 6.03 -0.42 14.65
C ALA A 202 5.32 0.55 13.68
N THR A 203 5.95 0.91 12.54
CA THR A 203 5.31 1.73 11.51
C THR A 203 4.30 0.96 10.66
N GLY A 204 4.28 -0.38 10.71
CA GLY A 204 3.47 -1.22 9.81
C GLY A 204 1.98 -0.95 9.90
N ARG A 205 1.46 -0.80 11.13
CA ARG A 205 0.04 -0.48 11.34
C ARG A 205 -0.32 0.87 10.74
N TYR A 206 0.45 1.90 11.04
CA TYR A 206 0.20 3.24 10.47
C TYR A 206 0.35 3.24 8.95
N GLY A 207 1.31 2.49 8.41
CA GLY A 207 1.49 2.31 6.97
C GLY A 207 0.27 1.70 6.28
N SER A 208 -0.38 0.70 6.89
CA SER A 208 -1.62 0.12 6.35
C SER A 208 -2.79 1.11 6.42
N LEU A 209 -2.95 1.84 7.53
CA LEU A 209 -3.97 2.89 7.67
C LEU A 209 -3.84 3.98 6.59
N ILE A 210 -2.61 4.36 6.25
CA ILE A 210 -2.34 5.35 5.20
C ILE A 210 -2.71 4.82 3.81
N ARG A 211 -2.27 3.59 3.46
CA ARG A 211 -2.49 3.00 2.12
C ARG A 211 -3.94 2.65 1.86
N ASP A 212 -4.53 1.89 2.79
CA ASP A 212 -5.85 1.29 2.59
C ASP A 212 -6.98 2.24 3.02
N GLY A 213 -6.63 3.29 3.77
CA GLY A 213 -7.56 4.15 4.46
C GLY A 213 -8.05 3.54 5.77
N VAL A 214 -8.39 4.39 6.73
CA VAL A 214 -8.84 4.00 8.06
C VAL A 214 -10.26 3.43 7.98
N ARG A 215 -10.44 2.19 8.38
CA ARG A 215 -11.73 1.49 8.37
C ARG A 215 -12.50 1.80 9.66
N VAL A 216 -13.55 2.63 9.55
CA VAL A 216 -14.45 3.01 10.65
C VAL A 216 -15.79 2.31 10.47
N VAL A 217 -16.11 1.40 11.38
CA VAL A 217 -17.35 0.60 11.33
C VAL A 217 -18.37 1.14 12.33
N LEU A 218 -19.59 1.43 11.83
CA LEU A 218 -20.71 1.89 12.66
C LEU A 218 -21.56 0.70 13.08
N VAL A 219 -21.66 0.46 14.39
CA VAL A 219 -22.46 -0.61 14.99
C VAL A 219 -23.47 -0.02 15.98
N GLY A 220 -24.66 -0.59 16.02
CA GLY A 220 -25.73 -0.17 16.93
C GLY A 220 -27.07 -0.76 16.51
N GLU A 221 -28.09 -0.63 17.35
CA GLU A 221 -29.45 -1.12 17.08
C GLU A 221 -30.06 -0.54 15.79
N PRO A 222 -31.05 -1.23 15.22
CA PRO A 222 -31.88 -0.65 14.18
C PRO A 222 -32.49 0.69 14.65
N ASN A 223 -32.48 1.70 13.75
CA ASN A 223 -32.99 3.04 14.01
C ASN A 223 -32.20 3.88 15.04
N ALA A 224 -31.01 3.45 15.47
CA ALA A 224 -30.12 4.28 16.29
C ALA A 224 -29.57 5.52 15.52
N GLY A 225 -29.80 5.56 14.20
CA GLY A 225 -29.43 6.69 13.36
C GLY A 225 -28.03 6.56 12.74
N LYS A 226 -27.53 5.33 12.57
CA LYS A 226 -26.22 5.06 11.95
C LYS A 226 -26.08 5.67 10.56
N SER A 227 -27.04 5.41 9.67
CA SER A 227 -27.01 5.95 8.30
C SER A 227 -27.17 7.49 8.28
N SER A 228 -27.92 8.06 9.23
CA SER A 228 -28.02 9.52 9.37
C SER A 228 -26.71 10.13 9.86
N LEU A 229 -26.04 9.47 10.81
CA LEU A 229 -24.73 9.86 11.29
C LEU A 229 -23.69 9.74 10.18
N LEU A 230 -23.71 8.66 9.43
CA LEU A 230 -22.85 8.46 8.28
C LEU A 230 -23.02 9.59 7.25
N ASN A 231 -24.26 9.91 6.87
CA ASN A 231 -24.55 11.00 5.94
C ASN A 231 -24.04 12.36 6.46
N GLN A 232 -24.13 12.60 7.77
CA GLN A 232 -23.63 13.81 8.40
C GLN A 232 -22.09 13.85 8.42
N LEU A 233 -21.41 12.71 8.66
CA LEU A 233 -19.95 12.60 8.63
C LEU A 233 -19.38 12.73 7.21
N ILE A 234 -20.11 12.23 6.19
CA ILE A 234 -19.75 12.40 4.79
C ILE A 234 -19.82 13.88 4.38
N GLY A 235 -20.74 14.64 4.99
CA GLY A 235 -20.87 16.10 4.81
C GLY A 235 -21.07 16.52 3.37
N TYR A 236 -20.85 17.81 3.12
CA TYR A 236 -20.88 18.41 1.79
C TYR A 236 -19.58 18.21 0.98
N ASP A 237 -18.51 17.70 1.59
CA ASP A 237 -17.25 17.37 0.92
C ASP A 237 -17.33 15.99 0.27
N ARG A 238 -18.21 15.88 -0.71
CA ARG A 238 -18.27 14.71 -1.60
C ARG A 238 -17.02 14.66 -2.47
N VAL A 239 -15.98 13.96 -2.01
CA VAL A 239 -14.93 13.50 -2.90
C VAL A 239 -15.00 11.98 -2.98
N LEU A 240 -15.50 11.53 -4.12
CA LEU A 240 -15.41 10.17 -4.65
C LEU A 240 -16.14 9.06 -3.87
N VAL A 241 -17.45 8.94 -4.09
CA VAL A 241 -18.10 7.64 -4.11
C VAL A 241 -17.63 6.94 -5.39
N ALA A 242 -16.50 6.25 -5.32
CA ALA A 242 -16.14 5.29 -6.33
C ALA A 242 -16.90 3.99 -6.00
N ALA A 243 -18.07 3.81 -6.61
CA ALA A 243 -18.58 2.47 -6.81
C ALA A 243 -17.57 1.77 -7.74
N GLU A 244 -16.69 0.92 -7.22
CA GLU A 244 -15.97 -0.01 -8.07
C GLU A 244 -17.00 -0.88 -8.79
N PRO A 245 -16.96 -0.98 -10.13
CA PRO A 245 -17.89 -1.84 -10.86
C PRO A 245 -17.64 -3.29 -10.43
N GLY A 246 -18.57 -3.89 -9.71
CA GLY A 246 -18.50 -5.30 -9.26
C GLY A 246 -18.83 -5.54 -7.78
N THR A 247 -18.88 -4.51 -6.92
CA THR A 247 -19.15 -4.66 -5.48
C THR A 247 -20.57 -4.26 -5.05
N THR A 248 -21.46 -4.09 -6.02
CA THR A 248 -22.84 -3.66 -5.80
C THR A 248 -23.71 -4.81 -5.27
N ARG A 249 -23.72 -5.03 -3.94
CA ARG A 249 -24.94 -5.54 -3.27
C ARG A 249 -24.94 -5.60 -1.74
N ASP A 250 -23.79 -5.48 -1.07
CA ASP A 250 -23.71 -5.94 0.33
C ASP A 250 -23.40 -4.88 1.41
N PHE A 251 -22.76 -3.72 1.11
CA PHE A 251 -22.44 -2.68 2.11
C PHE A 251 -22.47 -1.27 1.51
N ILE A 252 -22.89 -0.29 2.33
CA ILE A 252 -22.63 1.11 2.01
C ILE A 252 -21.23 1.42 2.53
N GLU A 253 -20.25 1.39 1.63
CA GLU A 253 -18.92 1.92 1.89
C GLU A 253 -18.87 3.37 1.39
N ALA A 254 -18.62 4.30 2.30
CA ALA A 254 -18.38 5.69 1.95
C ALA A 254 -16.93 6.05 2.29
N ARG A 255 -16.22 6.62 1.33
CA ARG A 255 -14.87 7.14 1.53
C ARG A 255 -14.89 8.65 1.60
N VAL A 256 -14.24 9.19 2.63
CA VAL A 256 -14.15 10.64 2.89
C VAL A 256 -12.73 10.98 3.31
N ASN A 257 -12.22 12.12 2.89
CA ASN A 257 -10.97 12.62 3.42
C ASN A 257 -11.27 13.44 4.68
N LEU A 258 -10.64 13.06 5.79
CA LEU A 258 -10.68 13.78 7.06
C LEU A 258 -9.27 14.26 7.38
N GLY A 259 -9.06 15.57 7.29
CA GLY A 259 -7.70 16.13 7.30
C GLY A 259 -6.88 15.54 6.17
N ALA A 260 -5.69 15.04 6.49
CA ALA A 260 -4.78 14.43 5.52
C ALA A 260 -5.00 12.91 5.33
N HIS A 261 -6.03 12.31 5.94
CA HIS A 261 -6.28 10.88 5.92
C HIS A 261 -7.53 10.52 5.14
N SER A 262 -7.53 9.33 4.50
CA SER A 262 -8.71 8.73 3.89
C SER A 262 -9.40 7.83 4.90
N ILE A 263 -10.70 8.06 5.14
CA ILE A 263 -11.53 7.25 6.03
C ILE A 263 -12.56 6.47 5.20
N ARG A 264 -12.68 5.19 5.52
CA ARG A 264 -13.66 4.26 4.93
C ARG A 264 -14.72 3.97 6.00
N TYR A 265 -15.86 4.62 5.89
CA TYR A 265 -17.00 4.35 6.73
C TYR A 265 -17.78 3.16 6.20
N LEU A 266 -18.04 2.18 7.07
CA LEU A 266 -18.88 1.03 6.75
C LEU A 266 -20.14 1.08 7.63
N ASP A 267 -21.30 1.20 6.99
CA ASP A 267 -22.61 1.14 7.68
C ASP A 267 -23.13 -0.30 7.71
N THR A 268 -23.25 -0.85 8.91
CA THR A 268 -23.82 -2.20 9.12
C THR A 268 -25.34 -2.23 8.98
N ALA A 269 -26.03 -1.10 8.84
CA ALA A 269 -27.49 -1.02 8.71
C ALA A 269 -28.01 -1.39 7.31
N GLY A 270 -27.16 -1.41 6.28
CA GLY A 270 -27.52 -1.82 4.91
C GLY A 270 -27.88 -3.30 4.74
N LEU A 271 -27.75 -4.11 5.78
CA LEU A 271 -28.00 -5.55 5.77
C LEU A 271 -29.48 -5.95 6.03
N ARG A 272 -30.41 -5.11 5.62
CA ARG A 272 -31.82 -5.50 5.60
C ARG A 272 -32.10 -6.35 4.37
N SER A 273 -32.00 -7.67 4.48
CA SER A 273 -32.58 -8.62 3.55
C SER A 273 -33.65 -9.45 4.26
N SER A 274 -34.79 -9.56 3.61
CA SER A 274 -35.95 -10.30 4.05
C SER A 274 -35.71 -11.81 3.91
N GLY A 275 -35.44 -12.52 5.03
CA GLY A 275 -35.44 -13.97 5.04
C GLY A 275 -34.39 -14.60 5.97
N ASP A 276 -34.72 -15.67 6.69
CA ASP A 276 -33.96 -16.26 7.81
C ASP A 276 -32.51 -16.70 7.48
N GLU A 277 -32.21 -17.21 6.28
CA GLU A 277 -30.84 -17.63 5.90
C GLU A 277 -29.96 -16.46 5.45
N VAL A 278 -30.54 -15.49 4.77
CA VAL A 278 -29.86 -14.27 4.29
C VAL A 278 -29.53 -13.35 5.47
N GLU A 279 -30.35 -13.34 6.52
CA GLU A 279 -30.11 -12.57 7.74
C GLU A 279 -28.92 -13.12 8.54
N LYS A 280 -28.79 -14.45 8.63
CA LYS A 280 -27.62 -15.10 9.26
C LYS A 280 -26.32 -14.85 8.51
N ALA A 281 -26.33 -14.93 7.18
CA ALA A 281 -25.17 -14.63 6.34
C ALA A 281 -24.77 -13.15 6.46
N GLY A 282 -25.75 -12.24 6.50
CA GLY A 282 -25.55 -10.82 6.72
C GLY A 282 -24.95 -10.49 8.08
N MET A 283 -25.42 -11.16 9.15
CA MET A 283 -24.83 -11.02 10.50
C MET A 283 -23.38 -11.52 10.55
N ALA A 284 -23.07 -12.67 9.96
CA ALA A 284 -21.70 -13.21 9.93
C ALA A 284 -20.74 -12.22 9.26
N LYS A 285 -21.12 -11.68 8.10
CA LYS A 285 -20.33 -10.70 7.36
C LYS A 285 -20.18 -9.37 8.11
N THR A 286 -21.20 -8.93 8.84
CA THR A 286 -21.12 -7.77 9.74
C THR A 286 -20.11 -8.01 10.86
N LEU A 287 -20.11 -9.19 11.46
CA LEU A 287 -19.17 -9.53 12.52
C LEU A 287 -17.72 -9.59 12.02
N GLU A 288 -17.48 -10.06 10.79
CA GLU A 288 -16.16 -10.00 10.15
C GLU A 288 -15.70 -8.53 10.02
N GLN A 289 -16.57 -7.64 9.54
CA GLN A 289 -16.23 -6.21 9.41
C GLN A 289 -15.94 -5.56 10.77
N VAL A 290 -16.63 -5.97 11.82
CA VAL A 290 -16.39 -5.48 13.20
C VAL A 290 -15.02 -5.93 13.69
N VAL A 291 -14.62 -7.18 13.42
CA VAL A 291 -13.29 -7.71 13.80
C VAL A 291 -12.19 -6.96 13.07
N ASP A 292 -12.38 -6.68 11.78
CA ASP A 292 -11.43 -6.01 10.91
C ASP A 292 -11.43 -4.47 11.01
N ALA A 293 -12.30 -3.89 11.84
CA ALA A 293 -12.39 -2.43 12.00
C ALA A 293 -11.11 -1.86 12.63
N ASP A 294 -10.58 -0.76 12.09
CA ASP A 294 -9.53 0.02 12.74
C ASP A 294 -10.10 0.80 13.92
N ILE A 295 -11.27 1.42 13.72
CA ILE A 295 -12.02 2.13 14.77
C ILE A 295 -13.48 1.68 14.74
N LEU A 296 -14.04 1.39 15.93
CA LEU A 296 -15.44 1.01 16.10
C LEU A 296 -16.25 2.16 16.68
N LEU A 297 -17.33 2.56 15.99
CA LEU A 297 -18.30 3.52 16.50
C LEU A 297 -19.55 2.78 16.99
N LEU A 298 -19.75 2.75 18.31
CA LEU A 298 -20.94 2.19 18.93
C LEU A 298 -22.02 3.27 19.01
N VAL A 299 -22.98 3.25 18.07
CA VAL A 299 -24.03 4.27 17.95
C VAL A 299 -25.23 3.89 18.79
N LEU A 300 -25.49 4.64 19.84
CA LEU A 300 -26.57 4.47 20.79
C LEU A 300 -27.67 5.53 20.59
N ASP A 301 -28.93 5.15 20.76
CA ASP A 301 -30.06 6.08 20.72
C ASP A 301 -30.30 6.64 22.12
N ALA A 302 -30.08 7.96 22.31
CA ALA A 302 -30.24 8.62 23.59
C ALA A 302 -31.69 8.57 24.13
N THR A 303 -32.68 8.30 23.26
CA THR A 303 -34.11 8.17 23.64
C THR A 303 -34.48 6.77 24.18
N ARG A 304 -33.52 5.83 24.19
CA ARG A 304 -33.75 4.42 24.57
C ARG A 304 -32.77 3.97 25.66
N PRO A 305 -33.11 2.91 26.41
CA PRO A 305 -32.16 2.26 27.29
C PRO A 305 -30.93 1.76 26.51
N SER A 306 -29.81 1.62 27.20
CA SER A 306 -28.59 1.03 26.61
C SER A 306 -28.86 -0.36 26.04
N PRO A 307 -28.49 -0.62 24.77
CA PRO A 307 -28.74 -1.91 24.14
C PRO A 307 -27.80 -3.00 24.65
N THR A 308 -28.24 -4.24 24.51
CA THR A 308 -27.34 -5.40 24.62
C THR A 308 -26.71 -5.69 23.26
N LEU A 309 -25.41 -5.48 23.16
CA LEU A 309 -24.65 -5.76 21.94
C LEU A 309 -24.09 -7.20 21.94
N PRO A 310 -23.87 -7.82 20.77
CA PRO A 310 -23.24 -9.12 20.66
C PRO A 310 -21.88 -9.18 21.37
N SER A 311 -21.55 -10.32 21.96
CA SER A 311 -20.29 -10.51 22.71
C SER A 311 -19.04 -10.23 21.86
N VAL A 312 -19.06 -10.56 20.57
CA VAL A 312 -17.98 -10.27 19.62
C VAL A 312 -17.76 -8.77 19.48
N VAL A 313 -18.82 -7.96 19.40
CA VAL A 313 -18.74 -6.49 19.34
C VAL A 313 -18.15 -5.94 20.62
N LEU A 314 -18.61 -6.41 21.79
CA LEU A 314 -18.11 -5.97 23.09
C LEU A 314 -16.64 -6.35 23.29
N SER A 315 -16.24 -7.58 22.93
CA SER A 315 -14.85 -8.04 22.98
C SER A 315 -13.96 -7.20 22.07
N ARG A 316 -14.40 -6.89 20.84
CA ARG A 316 -13.64 -6.01 19.92
C ARG A 316 -13.55 -4.59 20.48
N ALA A 317 -14.64 -4.10 21.09
CA ALA A 317 -14.67 -2.76 21.68
C ALA A 317 -13.74 -2.63 22.91
N GLU A 318 -13.54 -3.68 23.67
CA GLU A 318 -12.64 -3.71 24.83
C GLU A 318 -11.17 -3.78 24.41
N ASN A 319 -10.87 -4.50 23.31
CA ASN A 319 -9.50 -4.82 22.91
C ASN A 319 -8.95 -3.91 21.80
N GLY A 320 -9.71 -2.90 21.33
CA GLY A 320 -9.27 -2.01 20.27
C GLY A 320 -9.91 -0.63 20.28
N PRO A 321 -9.47 0.28 19.43
CA PRO A 321 -9.99 1.64 19.37
C PRO A 321 -11.49 1.64 19.15
N SER A 322 -12.24 2.20 20.11
CA SER A 322 -13.69 2.23 20.08
C SER A 322 -14.22 3.49 20.76
N ILE A 323 -15.33 4.04 20.23
CA ILE A 323 -15.99 5.25 20.71
C ILE A 323 -17.48 4.98 20.82
N VAL A 324 -18.08 5.34 21.93
CA VAL A 324 -19.54 5.33 22.10
C VAL A 324 -20.08 6.67 21.60
N VAL A 325 -21.04 6.63 20.68
CA VAL A 325 -21.68 7.81 20.12
C VAL A 325 -23.15 7.81 20.55
N TRP A 326 -23.49 8.71 21.48
CA TRP A 326 -24.89 8.97 21.87
C TRP A 326 -25.54 9.85 20.81
N ASN A 327 -26.31 9.23 19.93
CA ASN A 327 -27.05 9.95 18.88
C ASN A 327 -28.44 10.39 19.35
N LYS A 328 -29.04 11.31 18.62
CA LYS A 328 -30.35 11.94 18.87
C LYS A 328 -30.38 12.82 20.13
N MET A 329 -29.26 13.46 20.39
CA MET A 329 -29.13 14.40 21.53
C MET A 329 -30.06 15.60 21.44
N ASP A 330 -30.61 15.87 20.26
CA ASP A 330 -31.68 16.85 20.06
C ASP A 330 -33.02 16.43 20.68
N LEU A 331 -33.17 15.17 21.09
CA LEU A 331 -34.42 14.62 21.64
C LEU A 331 -34.29 14.20 23.11
N ALA A 332 -33.13 13.76 23.58
CA ALA A 332 -32.91 13.30 24.94
C ALA A 332 -31.44 13.44 25.35
N ALA A 333 -31.20 13.57 26.66
CA ALA A 333 -29.84 13.51 27.23
C ALA A 333 -29.31 12.07 27.24
N PRO A 334 -27.96 11.87 27.27
CA PRO A 334 -27.35 10.55 27.25
C PRO A 334 -27.79 9.73 28.48
N GLY A 335 -28.11 8.46 28.22
CA GLY A 335 -28.43 7.52 29.27
C GLY A 335 -27.20 7.02 30.04
N ARG A 336 -27.41 6.20 31.03
CA ARG A 336 -26.34 5.51 31.74
C ARG A 336 -25.95 4.22 30.99
N ILE A 337 -24.66 3.99 30.85
CA ILE A 337 -24.10 2.76 30.32
C ILE A 337 -23.18 2.11 31.37
N ASP A 338 -23.28 0.78 31.47
CA ASP A 338 -22.49 -0.02 32.39
C ASP A 338 -21.62 -1.02 31.60
N GLY A 339 -20.74 -1.76 32.27
CA GLY A 339 -19.87 -2.77 31.67
C GLY A 339 -18.78 -2.21 30.76
N VAL A 340 -18.50 -2.91 29.67
CA VAL A 340 -17.43 -2.55 28.72
C VAL A 340 -17.67 -1.16 28.11
N MET A 341 -18.88 -0.90 27.65
CA MET A 341 -19.22 0.38 27.02
C MET A 341 -19.06 1.56 27.98
N GLY A 342 -19.31 1.36 29.29
CA GLY A 342 -19.16 2.43 30.29
C GLY A 342 -17.71 2.87 30.56
N LYS A 343 -16.74 2.06 30.13
CA LYS A 343 -15.31 2.37 30.23
C LYS A 343 -14.77 3.10 29.00
N LEU A 344 -15.52 3.09 27.89
CA LEU A 344 -15.11 3.71 26.64
C LEU A 344 -15.35 5.21 26.65
N GLU A 345 -14.56 5.93 25.83
CA GLU A 345 -14.83 7.31 25.55
C GLU A 345 -16.21 7.47 24.91
N SER A 346 -17.05 8.34 25.46
CA SER A 346 -18.41 8.59 24.98
C SER A 346 -18.62 10.01 24.54
N LEU A 347 -19.36 10.21 23.44
CA LEU A 347 -19.59 11.51 22.83
C LEU A 347 -21.07 11.71 22.50
N PRO A 348 -21.68 12.82 22.96
CA PRO A 348 -23.02 13.21 22.54
C PRO A 348 -23.01 13.81 21.13
N VAL A 349 -23.94 13.35 20.26
CA VAL A 349 -24.07 13.76 18.87
C VAL A 349 -25.55 13.88 18.47
N SER A 350 -25.89 14.80 17.62
CA SER A 350 -27.15 14.79 16.89
C SER A 350 -26.89 14.71 15.39
N ALA A 351 -27.10 13.53 14.81
CA ALA A 351 -26.98 13.34 13.36
C ALA A 351 -27.98 14.21 12.56
N ARG A 352 -29.03 14.72 13.20
CA ARG A 352 -30.02 15.61 12.57
C ARG A 352 -29.56 17.04 12.50
N THR A 353 -28.96 17.58 13.58
CA THR A 353 -28.52 18.99 13.66
C THR A 353 -27.06 19.17 13.29
N GLY A 354 -26.26 18.11 13.29
CA GLY A 354 -24.80 18.15 13.12
C GLY A 354 -24.05 18.46 14.43
N GLU A 355 -24.75 18.68 15.54
CA GLU A 355 -24.11 18.94 16.82
C GLU A 355 -23.22 17.76 17.26
N GLY A 356 -22.01 18.03 17.72
CA GLY A 356 -21.02 17.04 18.16
C GLY A 356 -20.26 16.34 17.05
N THR A 357 -20.65 16.45 15.77
CA THR A 357 -19.99 15.74 14.67
C THR A 357 -18.55 16.22 14.42
N ALA A 358 -18.30 17.52 14.50
CA ALA A 358 -16.94 18.07 14.38
C ALA A 358 -16.01 17.57 15.49
N ARG A 359 -16.52 17.40 16.71
CA ARG A 359 -15.75 16.84 17.83
C ARG A 359 -15.47 15.36 17.61
N LEU A 360 -16.43 14.58 17.07
CA LEU A 360 -16.22 13.19 16.70
C LEU A 360 -15.12 13.06 15.64
N GLN A 361 -15.14 13.91 14.63
CA GLN A 361 -14.10 13.96 13.60
C GLN A 361 -12.72 14.29 14.19
N ALA A 362 -12.63 15.23 15.12
CA ALA A 362 -11.38 15.56 15.81
C ALA A 362 -10.85 14.36 16.62
N ILE A 363 -11.69 13.66 17.38
CA ILE A 363 -11.30 12.47 18.14
C ILE A 363 -10.84 11.34 17.19
N LEU A 364 -11.49 11.16 16.04
CA LEU A 364 -11.05 10.19 15.05
C LEU A 364 -9.66 10.52 14.52
N LEU A 365 -9.38 11.78 14.19
CA LEU A 365 -8.07 12.23 13.76
C LEU A 365 -6.99 12.00 14.84
N ASP A 366 -7.27 12.38 16.08
CA ASP A 366 -6.33 12.20 17.19
C ASP A 366 -5.98 10.72 17.38
N ARG A 367 -6.96 9.80 17.21
CA ARG A 367 -6.76 8.37 17.31
C ARG A 367 -5.90 7.81 16.17
N ILE A 368 -6.09 8.32 14.95
CA ILE A 368 -5.32 7.93 13.78
C ILE A 368 -3.87 8.41 13.89
N GLU A 369 -3.67 9.65 14.32
CA GLU A 369 -2.33 10.24 14.46
C GLU A 369 -1.57 9.68 15.67
N ALA A 370 -2.25 9.09 16.67
CA ALA A 370 -1.60 8.44 17.81
C ALA A 370 -0.74 7.22 17.40
N ASP A 371 -1.06 6.56 16.30
CA ASP A 371 -0.29 5.43 15.76
C ASP A 371 0.89 5.89 14.87
N ARG A 372 1.06 7.21 14.69
CA ARG A 372 2.12 7.77 13.85
C ARG A 372 3.48 7.63 14.51
N ILE A 373 4.40 6.95 13.81
CA ILE A 373 5.78 6.80 14.22
C ILE A 373 6.66 7.38 13.11
N GLU A 374 7.58 8.27 13.49
CA GLU A 374 8.58 8.84 12.60
C GLU A 374 9.93 8.15 12.82
N ILE A 375 10.62 7.80 11.74
CA ILE A 375 11.98 7.27 11.77
C ILE A 375 12.90 8.33 11.19
N GLY A 376 13.74 8.91 12.02
CA GLY A 376 14.47 10.12 11.67
C GLY A 376 13.49 11.28 11.48
N ASN A 377 13.53 11.93 10.32
CA ASN A 377 12.59 12.99 9.90
C ASN A 377 11.56 12.48 8.87
N GLU A 378 11.44 11.16 8.68
CA GLU A 378 10.63 10.58 7.61
C GLU A 378 9.56 9.64 8.18
N VAL A 379 8.35 9.70 7.63
CA VAL A 379 7.32 8.69 7.83
C VAL A 379 7.56 7.57 6.83
N ILE A 380 8.01 6.41 7.32
CA ILE A 380 8.21 5.20 6.50
C ILE A 380 6.99 4.30 6.70
N ALA A 381 6.30 3.98 5.61
CA ALA A 381 5.14 3.08 5.61
C ALA A 381 5.57 1.72 5.06
N ILE A 382 5.71 0.72 5.93
CA ILE A 382 6.04 -0.64 5.49
C ILE A 382 4.81 -1.43 5.03
N SER A 383 5.00 -2.34 4.06
CA SER A 383 3.96 -3.27 3.61
C SER A 383 4.00 -4.57 4.42
N ALA A 384 2.96 -5.42 4.27
CA ALA A 384 2.93 -6.75 4.89
C ALA A 384 4.14 -7.62 4.48
N ARG A 385 4.62 -7.47 3.24
CA ARG A 385 5.83 -8.14 2.76
C ARG A 385 7.08 -7.66 3.53
N HIS A 386 7.21 -6.35 3.70
CA HIS A 386 8.31 -5.75 4.47
C HIS A 386 8.25 -6.18 5.94
N GLU A 387 7.05 -6.21 6.52
CA GLU A 387 6.83 -6.67 7.88
C GLU A 387 7.26 -8.13 8.08
N HIS A 388 6.92 -9.01 7.12
CA HIS A 388 7.33 -10.41 7.16
C HIS A 388 8.85 -10.57 7.11
N ALA A 389 9.53 -9.86 6.22
CA ALA A 389 10.98 -9.89 6.09
C ALA A 389 11.68 -9.34 7.34
N LEU A 390 11.19 -8.22 7.90
CA LEU A 390 11.75 -7.65 9.15
C LEU A 390 11.54 -8.56 10.36
N LYS A 391 10.41 -9.28 10.45
CA LYS A 391 10.17 -10.29 11.50
C LYS A 391 11.13 -11.47 11.36
N ALA A 392 11.34 -11.96 10.14
CA ALA A 392 12.31 -13.04 9.88
C ALA A 392 13.73 -12.60 10.28
N MET A 393 14.14 -11.41 9.87
CA MET A 393 15.43 -10.84 10.27
C MET A 393 15.56 -10.75 11.79
N ARG A 394 14.56 -10.20 12.49
CA ARG A 394 14.58 -10.11 13.96
C ARG A 394 14.73 -11.47 14.63
N SER A 395 14.04 -12.49 14.14
CA SER A 395 14.18 -13.85 14.68
C SER A 395 15.62 -14.38 14.56
N CYS A 396 16.30 -14.10 13.43
CA CYS A 396 17.70 -14.44 13.26
C CYS A 396 18.60 -13.66 14.25
N LEU A 397 18.33 -12.36 14.47
CA LEU A 397 19.11 -11.55 15.42
C LEU A 397 18.90 -11.98 16.86
N GLU A 398 17.68 -12.33 17.28
CA GLU A 398 17.38 -12.87 18.61
C GLU A 398 18.15 -14.20 18.86
N SER A 399 18.23 -15.06 17.83
CA SER A 399 19.05 -16.28 17.85
C SER A 399 20.53 -15.93 17.99
N THR A 400 21.03 -14.98 17.21
CA THR A 400 22.40 -14.48 17.26
C THR A 400 22.77 -13.94 18.64
N GLU A 401 21.93 -13.07 19.22
CA GLU A 401 22.15 -12.52 20.57
C GLU A 401 22.24 -13.63 21.63
N SER A 402 21.34 -14.62 21.55
CA SER A 402 21.37 -15.77 22.47
C SER A 402 22.65 -16.60 22.33
N LYS A 403 23.19 -16.76 21.12
CA LYS A 403 24.42 -17.51 20.82
C LYS A 403 25.65 -16.71 21.24
N LEU A 404 25.69 -15.39 21.01
CA LEU A 404 26.77 -14.50 21.47
C LEU A 404 26.87 -14.43 22.99
N ALA A 405 25.76 -14.64 23.71
CA ALA A 405 25.77 -14.70 25.19
C ALA A 405 26.26 -16.04 25.75
N LYS A 406 26.30 -17.08 24.91
CA LYS A 406 26.76 -18.43 25.25
C LYS A 406 28.01 -18.72 24.42
N ASP A 407 28.89 -19.56 24.89
CA ASP A 407 30.06 -19.96 24.11
C ASP A 407 29.66 -21.00 23.04
N VAL A 408 29.04 -20.50 21.97
CA VAL A 408 28.54 -21.31 20.85
C VAL A 408 29.45 -21.09 19.65
N ASP A 409 29.51 -22.08 18.74
CA ASP A 409 30.32 -22.05 17.53
C ASP A 409 30.02 -20.82 16.65
N LEU A 410 31.06 -20.10 16.26
CA LEU A 410 30.99 -18.86 15.49
C LEU A 410 30.33 -19.07 14.12
N GLU A 411 30.47 -20.27 13.55
CA GLU A 411 29.79 -20.64 12.27
C GLU A 411 28.27 -20.54 12.35
N LEU A 412 27.68 -20.91 13.49
CA LEU A 412 26.24 -20.81 13.72
C LEU A 412 25.78 -19.37 13.88
N ILE A 413 26.65 -18.50 14.45
CA ILE A 413 26.41 -17.05 14.54
C ILE A 413 26.48 -16.43 13.16
N ALA A 414 27.50 -16.75 12.36
CA ALA A 414 27.63 -16.27 10.98
C ALA A 414 26.45 -16.70 10.11
N SER A 415 25.96 -17.93 10.29
CA SER A 415 24.78 -18.43 9.57
C SER A 415 23.52 -17.64 9.89
N ASP A 416 23.24 -17.34 11.17
CA ASP A 416 22.09 -16.54 11.56
C ASP A 416 22.18 -15.11 11.02
N LEU A 417 23.36 -14.49 11.11
CA LEU A 417 23.60 -13.13 10.59
C LEU A 417 23.41 -13.06 9.07
N ARG A 418 23.90 -14.05 8.31
CA ARG A 418 23.64 -14.15 6.87
C ARG A 418 22.13 -14.28 6.59
N GLY A 419 21.41 -15.12 7.37
CA GLY A 419 19.98 -15.24 7.28
C GLY A 419 19.24 -13.92 7.55
N ALA A 420 19.74 -13.10 8.48
CA ALA A 420 19.21 -11.76 8.73
C ALA A 420 19.45 -10.79 7.55
N ILE A 421 20.65 -10.82 6.95
CA ILE A 421 20.97 -10.01 5.76
C ILE A 421 20.12 -10.44 4.57
N ASP A 422 19.94 -11.74 4.36
CA ASP A 422 19.09 -12.30 3.31
C ASP A 422 17.63 -11.84 3.46
N ALA A 423 17.11 -11.84 4.69
CA ALA A 423 15.77 -11.34 4.95
C ALA A 423 15.63 -9.84 4.61
N LEU A 424 16.63 -9.00 4.93
CA LEU A 424 16.67 -7.59 4.52
C LEU A 424 16.75 -7.45 3.00
N GLY A 425 17.55 -8.30 2.33
CA GLY A 425 17.68 -8.34 0.88
C GLY A 425 16.37 -8.58 0.13
N GLN A 426 15.44 -9.33 0.74
CA GLN A 426 14.10 -9.53 0.16
C GLN A 426 13.27 -8.25 0.08
N ILE A 427 13.52 -7.26 0.94
CA ILE A 427 12.79 -5.98 0.92
C ILE A 427 13.16 -5.16 -0.31
N THR A 428 14.45 -5.06 -0.60
CA THR A 428 14.97 -4.28 -1.73
C THR A 428 15.07 -5.07 -3.04
N GLY A 429 14.87 -6.40 -2.99
CA GLY A 429 14.98 -7.30 -4.15
C GLY A 429 16.42 -7.64 -4.52
N ARG A 430 17.37 -7.54 -3.60
CA ARG A 430 18.77 -7.99 -3.81
C ARG A 430 18.89 -9.51 -3.89
N ILE A 431 17.88 -10.23 -3.40
CA ILE A 431 17.79 -11.69 -3.44
C ILE A 431 16.59 -12.02 -4.32
N ASP A 432 16.88 -12.60 -5.49
CA ASP A 432 15.87 -12.98 -6.47
C ASP A 432 15.06 -14.19 -6.00
N ASN A 433 13.82 -13.91 -5.59
CA ASN A 433 12.79 -14.94 -5.50
C ASN A 433 11.76 -14.64 -6.59
N GLU A 434 11.91 -15.31 -7.76
CA GLU A 434 11.04 -15.13 -8.92
C GLU A 434 9.55 -15.24 -8.56
N ALA A 435 9.19 -16.17 -7.69
CA ALA A 435 7.79 -16.33 -7.26
C ALA A 435 7.24 -15.09 -6.50
N VAL A 436 8.09 -14.38 -5.76
CA VAL A 436 7.72 -13.12 -5.09
C VAL A 436 7.56 -12.01 -6.12
N LEU A 437 8.49 -11.91 -7.07
CA LEU A 437 8.44 -10.91 -8.15
C LEU A 437 7.19 -11.11 -9.01
N ASP A 438 6.92 -12.33 -9.45
CA ASP A 438 5.75 -12.65 -10.26
C ASP A 438 4.44 -12.28 -9.56
N ARG A 439 4.30 -12.64 -8.28
CA ARG A 439 3.11 -12.30 -7.49
C ARG A 439 2.96 -10.79 -7.29
N LEU A 440 4.06 -10.09 -7.03
CA LEU A 440 4.04 -8.64 -6.84
C LEU A 440 3.59 -7.93 -8.13
N PHE A 441 4.27 -8.20 -9.24
CA PHE A 441 4.02 -7.52 -10.51
C PHE A 441 2.68 -7.91 -11.15
N ALA A 442 2.18 -9.14 -10.93
CA ALA A 442 0.83 -9.53 -11.33
C ALA A 442 -0.29 -8.67 -10.71
N SER A 443 -0.02 -8.00 -9.58
CA SER A 443 -0.97 -7.08 -8.93
C SER A 443 -0.99 -5.67 -9.54
N PHE A 444 -0.08 -5.38 -10.47
CA PHE A 444 0.07 -4.07 -11.11
C PHE A 444 -0.86 -3.94 -12.32
N CYS A 445 -1.11 -2.69 -12.72
CA CYS A 445 -1.85 -2.42 -13.95
C CYS A 445 -1.01 -2.77 -15.19
N ILE A 446 -1.68 -3.22 -16.26
CA ILE A 446 -1.07 -3.35 -17.59
C ILE A 446 -0.63 -1.95 -18.04
N GLY A 447 0.58 -1.84 -18.61
CA GLY A 447 1.15 -0.55 -19.04
C GLY A 447 2.00 0.15 -17.97
N LYS A 448 2.19 -0.52 -16.81
CA LYS A 448 3.07 -0.06 -15.70
C LYS A 448 4.17 -1.06 -15.38
#